data_82143883e6720ce88cf2a2eb72791215
#
_entry.id   82143883e6720ce88cf2a2eb72791215
#
_cell.length_a   1.000
_cell.length_b   1.000
_cell.length_c   1.000
_cell.angle_alpha   90.00
_cell.angle_beta   90.00
_cell.angle_gamma   90.00
#
_symmetry.space_group_name_H-M   'P 1'
#
loop_
_entity.id
_entity.type
_entity.pdbx_description
1 polymer ?
#
loop_
_entity_poly.entity_id
_entity_poly.type
_entity_poly.pdbx_seq_one_letter_code
_entity_poly.pdbx_strand_id
1 'polypeptide(L)'
;MEFFSHIFGFNSESPLLFTQFYFWAFFALVYAVFALIMEVGAQSAQAIRREGDKAKGRNTRLHLRNVFLMAVSWFFYYKTSGLFLLLLLFVTLSDWLIAQRIYQAKGERRKAKVWLALSVVIDSGLLCYFKYAYFFTNVVNDLLGTEFAVFDVFAYIGNGFSESGRFMVDKIILPVGISFYLFQVMSYTIDVYRGHVKPVKNILDFAFYVSFFPQLVAGPIVRANEFIPQLYKPFRLSRRVFGLAVFWVLNGLIKKIVLSDYLAVNLIDRVFENPLLFSGFENLFALFAYSLQVYADFSGYTDIAIGIAMLMGFYLPQNFDSPYKSKNPQEFWRRWHMSLSRWLKSYLYIPLGGNRKILGKEVKDKTTAGNFNSFITMLLGGLWHGASWNFVIWGALNGAGMIVYKVWAKMTWHIRMLLMTLLMGSLWVAYALLNAPIWNLFFVWGIALWIGTFVRYLYWWYERILMKRGNLLSPFASRLSPIANRLSTIWAVAQTFVFITFTRLFFRSGSNLDPETANQEAWETATNMVNQMGGAWNSSIIPAFLWEYRNVVILFVLGMVIHWLPTRWKRWYRVQFALLPIWLIILLAALTVIVVYQFVTADMQAFIYFQF
;
A
#
# COMPACT_ATOMS: atom_id res chain seq x y z
N MET A 1 34.80 -18.62 -11.31
CA MET A 1 33.41 -19.15 -11.08
C MET A 1 32.67 -18.40 -9.99
N GLU A 2 33.31 -18.02 -8.88
CA GLU A 2 32.67 -17.27 -7.78
C GLU A 2 32.03 -15.91 -8.19
N PHE A 3 32.68 -15.14 -9.05
CA PHE A 3 32.12 -13.86 -9.54
C PHE A 3 30.79 -14.04 -10.29
N PHE A 4 30.68 -15.10 -11.12
CA PHE A 4 29.44 -15.41 -11.83
C PHE A 4 28.36 -15.97 -10.89
N SER A 5 28.75 -16.76 -9.88
CA SER A 5 27.78 -17.25 -8.88
C SER A 5 27.21 -16.11 -8.04
N HIS A 6 28.00 -15.08 -7.72
CA HIS A 6 27.52 -13.87 -7.03
C HIS A 6 26.53 -13.06 -7.88
N ILE A 7 26.78 -12.92 -9.19
CA ILE A 7 25.89 -12.16 -10.07
C ILE A 7 24.61 -12.94 -10.40
N PHE A 8 24.74 -14.25 -10.70
CA PHE A 8 23.62 -15.06 -11.20
C PHE A 8 22.97 -15.94 -10.13
N GLY A 9 23.67 -16.27 -9.04
CA GLY A 9 23.12 -17.06 -7.93
C GLY A 9 22.07 -16.31 -7.12
N PHE A 10 21.10 -17.05 -6.59
CA PHE A 10 20.16 -16.52 -5.59
C PHE A 10 20.83 -16.47 -4.22
N ASN A 11 20.63 -15.36 -3.50
CA ASN A 11 21.02 -15.24 -2.10
C ASN A 11 19.82 -14.67 -1.33
N SER A 12 19.29 -15.44 -0.38
CA SER A 12 18.15 -15.06 0.45
C SER A 12 18.46 -13.89 1.39
N GLU A 13 19.73 -13.73 1.79
CA GLU A 13 20.16 -12.68 2.71
C GLU A 13 20.34 -11.33 2.02
N SER A 14 20.50 -11.31 0.70
CA SER A 14 20.68 -10.09 -0.08
C SER A 14 19.81 -10.07 -1.34
N PRO A 15 18.47 -9.99 -1.19
CA PRO A 15 17.56 -9.87 -2.33
C PRO A 15 17.80 -8.55 -3.08
N LEU A 16 17.57 -8.55 -4.40
CA LEU A 16 17.78 -7.35 -5.23
C LEU A 16 16.67 -6.31 -4.98
N LEU A 17 17.00 -5.25 -4.25
CA LEU A 17 16.06 -4.19 -3.84
C LEU A 17 16.37 -2.86 -4.56
N PHE A 18 15.35 -2.04 -4.79
CA PHE A 18 15.49 -0.70 -5.43
C PHE A 18 16.37 0.28 -4.63
N THR A 19 16.59 0.03 -3.35
CA THR A 19 17.43 0.85 -2.47
C THR A 19 18.91 0.51 -2.55
N GLN A 20 19.27 -0.64 -3.11
CA GLN A 20 20.64 -1.13 -3.17
C GLN A 20 21.37 -0.61 -4.40
N PHE A 21 22.66 -0.32 -4.24
CA PHE A 21 23.54 0.07 -5.36
C PHE A 21 23.55 -0.97 -6.49
N TYR A 22 23.58 -2.26 -6.14
CA TYR A 22 23.57 -3.35 -7.11
C TYR A 22 22.34 -3.34 -8.03
N PHE A 23 21.19 -2.91 -7.52
CA PHE A 23 20.01 -2.73 -8.37
C PHE A 23 20.24 -1.66 -9.43
N TRP A 24 20.84 -0.54 -9.07
CA TRP A 24 21.07 0.56 -10.03
C TRP A 24 22.14 0.21 -11.07
N ALA A 25 23.18 -0.55 -10.70
CA ALA A 25 24.13 -1.11 -11.64
C ALA A 25 23.46 -2.10 -12.60
N PHE A 26 22.64 -3.00 -12.07
CA PHE A 26 21.80 -3.91 -12.87
C PHE A 26 20.86 -3.13 -13.81
N PHE A 27 20.14 -2.14 -13.29
CA PHE A 27 19.21 -1.35 -14.08
C PHE A 27 19.92 -0.55 -15.18
N ALA A 28 21.10 0.01 -14.91
CA ALA A 28 21.90 0.71 -15.91
C ALA A 28 22.28 -0.22 -17.08
N LEU A 29 22.72 -1.45 -16.77
CA LEU A 29 23.00 -2.46 -17.79
C LEU A 29 21.75 -2.84 -18.60
N VAL A 30 20.65 -3.13 -17.91
CA VAL A 30 19.36 -3.45 -18.55
C VAL A 30 18.90 -2.30 -19.44
N TYR A 31 19.02 -1.06 -18.97
CA TYR A 31 18.61 0.11 -19.73
C TYR A 31 19.50 0.37 -20.96
N ALA A 32 20.81 0.12 -20.86
CA ALA A 32 21.74 0.20 -21.99
C ALA A 32 21.36 -0.83 -23.08
N VAL A 33 21.12 -2.08 -22.72
CA VAL A 33 20.67 -3.13 -23.66
C VAL A 33 19.30 -2.79 -24.23
N PHE A 34 18.37 -2.31 -23.41
CA PHE A 34 17.05 -1.83 -23.85
C PHE A 34 17.17 -0.70 -24.89
N ALA A 35 18.04 0.30 -24.63
CA ALA A 35 18.28 1.41 -25.55
C ALA A 35 18.84 0.91 -26.90
N LEU A 36 19.80 -0.03 -26.88
CA LEU A 36 20.35 -0.67 -28.09
C LEU A 36 19.25 -1.40 -28.88
N ILE A 37 18.38 -2.19 -28.23
CA ILE A 37 17.26 -2.87 -28.89
C ILE A 37 16.35 -1.84 -29.58
N MET A 38 16.09 -0.71 -28.92
CA MET A 38 15.21 0.33 -29.46
C MET A 38 15.88 1.13 -30.59
N GLU A 39 17.20 1.34 -30.56
CA GLU A 39 17.97 2.11 -31.56
C GLU A 39 18.25 1.28 -32.82
N VAL A 40 18.81 0.09 -32.69
CA VAL A 40 19.03 -0.87 -33.81
C VAL A 40 17.71 -1.11 -34.53
N GLY A 41 16.65 -1.23 -33.77
CA GLY A 41 15.32 -1.28 -34.31
C GLY A 41 14.90 0.02 -35.04
N ALA A 42 15.39 1.22 -34.74
CA ALA A 42 15.08 2.47 -35.46
C ALA A 42 15.80 2.55 -36.83
N GLN A 43 17.05 2.12 -36.89
CA GLN A 43 17.84 2.05 -38.13
C GLN A 43 17.27 1.02 -39.11
N SER A 44 16.91 -0.18 -38.63
CA SER A 44 16.26 -1.22 -39.46
C SER A 44 14.93 -0.74 -40.05
N ALA A 45 14.15 0.14 -39.35
CA ALA A 45 12.92 0.69 -39.90
C ALA A 45 13.14 1.78 -40.95
N GLN A 46 14.26 2.50 -40.90
CA GLN A 46 14.64 3.40 -41.98
C GLN A 46 15.04 2.62 -43.25
N ALA A 47 15.72 1.47 -43.08
CA ALA A 47 16.02 0.57 -44.17
C ALA A 47 14.75 -0.07 -44.79
N ILE A 48 13.84 -0.60 -43.94
CA ILE A 48 12.57 -1.19 -44.38
C ILE A 48 11.57 -0.13 -44.90
N ARG A 49 11.75 1.16 -44.54
CA ARG A 49 10.96 2.26 -45.14
C ARG A 49 11.14 2.35 -46.65
N ARG A 50 12.24 1.85 -47.18
CA ARG A 50 12.49 1.78 -48.63
C ARG A 50 11.78 0.64 -49.33
N GLU A 51 11.28 -0.38 -48.59
CA GLU A 51 10.68 -1.62 -49.15
C GLU A 51 9.17 -1.85 -48.84
N GLY A 52 8.44 -0.86 -48.36
CA GLY A 52 6.96 -0.93 -48.26
C GLY A 52 6.35 -1.68 -47.07
N ASP A 53 7.12 -2.37 -46.21
CA ASP A 53 6.62 -3.27 -45.16
C ASP A 53 6.74 -2.68 -43.72
N LYS A 54 6.19 -1.47 -43.55
CA LYS A 54 6.27 -0.67 -42.29
C LYS A 54 5.61 -1.34 -41.08
N ALA A 55 4.59 -2.16 -41.29
CA ALA A 55 3.80 -2.77 -40.21
C ALA A 55 4.52 -3.97 -39.57
N LYS A 56 5.19 -4.80 -40.37
CA LYS A 56 5.85 -6.03 -39.96
C LYS A 56 7.09 -5.75 -39.09
N GLY A 57 7.96 -4.84 -39.53
CA GLY A 57 9.16 -4.45 -38.76
C GLY A 57 8.84 -3.73 -37.43
N ARG A 58 7.70 -3.02 -37.34
CA ARG A 58 7.25 -2.39 -36.08
C ARG A 58 6.76 -3.41 -35.06
N ASN A 59 6.04 -4.45 -35.49
CA ASN A 59 5.54 -5.49 -34.60
C ASN A 59 6.68 -6.36 -34.04
N THR A 60 7.69 -6.69 -34.84
CA THR A 60 8.85 -7.48 -34.40
C THR A 60 9.63 -6.79 -33.28
N ARG A 61 9.80 -5.47 -33.34
CA ARG A 61 10.52 -4.70 -32.30
C ARG A 61 9.77 -4.64 -30.98
N LEU A 62 8.47 -4.37 -31.04
CA LEU A 62 7.65 -4.35 -29.83
C LEU A 62 7.67 -5.72 -29.15
N HIS A 63 7.66 -6.77 -29.96
CA HIS A 63 7.78 -8.14 -29.46
C HIS A 63 9.15 -8.38 -28.80
N LEU A 64 10.25 -8.01 -29.45
CA LEU A 64 11.61 -8.15 -28.89
C LEU A 64 11.77 -7.38 -27.57
N ARG A 65 11.28 -6.12 -27.52
CA ARG A 65 11.23 -5.32 -26.29
C ARG A 65 10.49 -6.04 -25.18
N ASN A 66 9.30 -6.57 -25.47
CA ASN A 66 8.46 -7.20 -24.47
C ASN A 66 9.09 -8.49 -23.95
N VAL A 67 9.66 -9.31 -24.84
CA VAL A 67 10.37 -10.55 -24.47
C VAL A 67 11.62 -10.25 -23.65
N PHE A 68 12.42 -9.26 -24.05
CA PHE A 68 13.59 -8.84 -23.29
C PHE A 68 13.22 -8.38 -21.87
N LEU A 69 12.25 -7.46 -21.76
CA LEU A 69 11.82 -6.96 -20.44
C LEU A 69 11.15 -8.04 -19.59
N MET A 70 10.48 -9.01 -20.20
CA MET A 70 9.96 -10.19 -19.51
C MET A 70 11.09 -11.05 -18.94
N ALA A 71 12.11 -11.36 -19.74
CA ALA A 71 13.26 -12.13 -19.28
C ALA A 71 14.02 -11.41 -18.15
N VAL A 72 14.21 -10.09 -18.25
CA VAL A 72 14.77 -9.25 -17.20
C VAL A 72 13.91 -9.31 -15.93
N SER A 73 12.58 -9.28 -16.08
CA SER A 73 11.64 -9.35 -14.95
C SER A 73 11.71 -10.70 -14.23
N TRP A 74 11.82 -11.79 -14.98
CA TRP A 74 12.01 -13.13 -14.41
C TRP A 74 13.35 -13.26 -13.70
N PHE A 75 14.44 -12.72 -14.28
CA PHE A 75 15.74 -12.68 -13.62
C PHE A 75 15.70 -11.87 -12.32
N PHE A 76 15.08 -10.68 -12.36
CA PHE A 76 14.89 -9.86 -11.17
C PHE A 76 14.10 -10.62 -10.09
N TYR A 77 13.00 -11.28 -10.46
CA TYR A 77 12.20 -12.05 -9.51
C TYR A 77 12.95 -13.27 -8.96
N TYR A 78 13.73 -13.94 -9.80
CA TYR A 78 14.61 -15.03 -9.35
C TYR A 78 15.65 -14.52 -8.32
N LYS A 79 16.27 -13.37 -8.56
CA LYS A 79 17.22 -12.75 -7.62
C LYS A 79 16.55 -12.27 -6.31
N THR A 80 15.25 -12.05 -6.32
CA THR A 80 14.48 -11.57 -5.17
C THR A 80 13.82 -12.72 -4.39
N SER A 81 13.37 -13.77 -5.07
CA SER A 81 12.51 -14.82 -4.49
C SER A 81 12.92 -16.26 -4.87
N GLY A 82 14.03 -16.44 -5.56
CA GLY A 82 14.58 -17.74 -5.90
C GLY A 82 13.65 -18.62 -6.73
N LEU A 83 13.51 -19.89 -6.31
CA LEU A 83 12.68 -20.89 -6.99
C LEU A 83 11.18 -20.60 -7.00
N PHE A 84 10.71 -19.63 -6.22
CA PHE A 84 9.31 -19.17 -6.31
C PHE A 84 8.98 -18.53 -7.67
N LEU A 85 9.99 -18.30 -8.52
CA LEU A 85 9.76 -18.03 -9.95
C LEU A 85 8.89 -19.11 -10.60
N LEU A 86 9.06 -20.39 -10.24
CA LEU A 86 8.25 -21.49 -10.76
C LEU A 86 6.78 -21.35 -10.39
N LEU A 87 6.48 -20.86 -9.18
CA LEU A 87 5.12 -20.56 -8.75
C LEU A 87 4.50 -19.41 -9.58
N LEU A 88 5.26 -18.33 -9.81
CA LEU A 88 4.84 -17.22 -10.67
C LEU A 88 4.52 -17.71 -12.10
N LEU A 89 5.37 -18.60 -12.66
CA LEU A 89 5.16 -19.19 -13.99
C LEU A 89 3.93 -20.11 -14.01
N PHE A 90 3.73 -20.93 -12.97
CA PHE A 90 2.54 -21.77 -12.82
C PHE A 90 1.26 -20.95 -12.81
N VAL A 91 1.17 -19.93 -11.95
CA VAL A 91 0.01 -19.03 -11.87
C VAL A 91 -0.23 -18.31 -13.20
N THR A 92 0.85 -17.84 -13.84
CA THR A 92 0.75 -17.19 -15.15
C THR A 92 0.15 -18.12 -16.22
N LEU A 93 0.62 -19.37 -16.27
CA LEU A 93 0.15 -20.36 -17.24
C LEU A 93 -1.30 -20.78 -16.95
N SER A 94 -1.62 -21.10 -15.69
CA SER A 94 -2.96 -21.54 -15.28
C SER A 94 -4.02 -20.50 -15.61
N ASP A 95 -3.80 -19.24 -15.25
CA ASP A 95 -4.78 -18.18 -15.49
C ASP A 95 -4.89 -17.76 -16.95
N TRP A 96 -3.78 -17.81 -17.69
CA TRP A 96 -3.84 -17.63 -19.13
C TRP A 96 -4.72 -18.71 -19.80
N LEU A 97 -4.53 -19.99 -19.46
CA LEU A 97 -5.32 -21.10 -19.98
C LEU A 97 -6.79 -20.99 -19.57
N ILE A 98 -7.05 -20.72 -18.28
CA ILE A 98 -8.41 -20.57 -17.75
C ILE A 98 -9.13 -19.40 -18.43
N ALA A 99 -8.46 -18.26 -18.62
CA ALA A 99 -9.04 -17.12 -19.31
C ALA A 99 -9.47 -17.44 -20.76
N GLN A 100 -8.66 -18.24 -21.49
CA GLN A 100 -9.05 -18.75 -22.83
C GLN A 100 -10.31 -19.61 -22.74
N ARG A 101 -10.40 -20.52 -21.75
CA ARG A 101 -11.57 -21.40 -21.52
C ARG A 101 -12.82 -20.60 -21.13
N ILE A 102 -12.68 -19.59 -20.27
CA ILE A 102 -13.79 -18.67 -19.93
C ILE A 102 -14.34 -18.00 -21.19
N TYR A 103 -13.44 -17.51 -22.05
CA TYR A 103 -13.85 -16.82 -23.28
C TYR A 103 -14.50 -17.75 -24.28
N GLN A 104 -13.98 -18.97 -24.49
CA GLN A 104 -14.58 -19.99 -25.33
C GLN A 104 -15.98 -20.40 -24.86
N ALA A 105 -16.17 -20.45 -23.52
CA ALA A 105 -17.45 -20.80 -22.91
C ALA A 105 -18.43 -19.60 -22.79
N LYS A 106 -18.18 -18.47 -23.45
CA LYS A 106 -18.98 -17.24 -23.32
C LYS A 106 -20.46 -17.41 -23.56
N GLY A 107 -20.86 -18.35 -24.44
CA GLY A 107 -22.25 -18.72 -24.69
C GLY A 107 -22.89 -19.60 -23.60
N GLU A 108 -22.08 -20.25 -22.75
CA GLU A 108 -22.49 -21.21 -21.73
C GLU A 108 -22.12 -20.67 -20.34
N ARG A 109 -22.96 -19.79 -19.80
CA ARG A 109 -22.69 -19.06 -18.54
C ARG A 109 -22.30 -19.98 -17.38
N ARG A 110 -22.87 -21.19 -17.31
CA ARG A 110 -22.54 -22.17 -16.24
C ARG A 110 -21.09 -22.66 -16.35
N LYS A 111 -20.67 -23.06 -17.56
CA LYS A 111 -19.29 -23.50 -17.81
C LYS A 111 -18.28 -22.38 -17.58
N ALA A 112 -18.56 -21.17 -18.09
CA ALA A 112 -17.68 -20.01 -17.84
C ALA A 112 -17.54 -19.70 -16.35
N LYS A 113 -18.61 -19.85 -15.53
CA LYS A 113 -18.58 -19.68 -14.09
C LYS A 113 -17.74 -20.76 -13.39
N VAL A 114 -17.77 -22.00 -13.86
CA VAL A 114 -16.94 -23.09 -13.30
C VAL A 114 -15.45 -22.80 -13.52
N TRP A 115 -15.07 -22.37 -14.74
CA TRP A 115 -13.68 -21.98 -15.02
C TRP A 115 -13.23 -20.78 -14.17
N LEU A 116 -14.09 -19.76 -14.02
CA LEU A 116 -13.78 -18.65 -13.13
C LEU A 116 -13.61 -19.11 -11.68
N ALA A 117 -14.49 -19.98 -11.19
CA ALA A 117 -14.40 -20.51 -9.84
C ALA A 117 -13.08 -21.29 -9.64
N LEU A 118 -12.63 -22.05 -10.64
CA LEU A 118 -11.36 -22.77 -10.60
C LEU A 118 -10.17 -21.80 -10.46
N SER A 119 -10.10 -20.70 -11.26
CA SER A 119 -9.07 -19.68 -11.12
C SER A 119 -9.07 -19.07 -9.71
N VAL A 120 -10.24 -18.63 -9.21
CA VAL A 120 -10.35 -18.03 -7.90
C VAL A 120 -9.95 -19.00 -6.78
N VAL A 121 -10.29 -20.30 -6.90
CA VAL A 121 -9.91 -21.34 -5.91
C VAL A 121 -8.40 -21.59 -5.94
N ILE A 122 -7.77 -21.69 -7.11
CA ILE A 122 -6.32 -21.85 -7.24
C ILE A 122 -5.61 -20.65 -6.60
N ASP A 123 -5.93 -19.44 -7.00
CA ASP A 123 -5.28 -18.22 -6.54
C ASP A 123 -5.47 -17.98 -5.04
N SER A 124 -6.72 -18.14 -4.56
CA SER A 124 -7.02 -17.99 -3.14
C SER A 124 -6.41 -19.11 -2.31
N GLY A 125 -6.39 -20.34 -2.84
CA GLY A 125 -5.77 -21.51 -2.20
C GLY A 125 -4.26 -21.32 -2.01
N LEU A 126 -3.55 -20.84 -3.04
CA LEU A 126 -2.13 -20.51 -2.95
C LEU A 126 -1.89 -19.39 -1.92
N LEU A 127 -2.73 -18.36 -1.92
CA LEU A 127 -2.62 -17.29 -0.93
C LEU A 127 -2.88 -17.82 0.49
N CYS A 128 -3.89 -18.67 0.67
CA CYS A 128 -4.19 -19.31 1.96
C CYS A 128 -3.03 -20.18 2.43
N TYR A 129 -2.44 -20.95 1.53
CA TYR A 129 -1.34 -21.83 1.85
C TYR A 129 -0.08 -21.05 2.26
N PHE A 130 0.41 -20.16 1.41
CA PHE A 130 1.68 -19.48 1.68
C PHE A 130 1.59 -18.38 2.74
N LYS A 131 0.44 -17.73 2.89
CA LYS A 131 0.31 -16.57 3.78
C LYS A 131 -0.44 -16.88 5.07
N TYR A 132 -1.47 -17.73 5.03
CA TYR A 132 -2.38 -17.89 6.16
C TYR A 132 -2.31 -19.27 6.82
N ALA A 133 -1.41 -20.19 6.39
CA ALA A 133 -1.32 -21.53 6.98
C ALA A 133 -1.12 -21.46 8.49
N TYR A 134 -0.13 -20.72 8.97
CA TYR A 134 0.13 -20.55 10.40
C TYR A 134 -1.06 -19.93 11.15
N PHE A 135 -1.64 -18.86 10.60
CA PHE A 135 -2.77 -18.19 11.23
C PHE A 135 -3.97 -19.13 11.40
N PHE A 136 -4.33 -19.89 10.37
CA PHE A 136 -5.44 -20.84 10.47
C PHE A 136 -5.11 -22.03 11.36
N THR A 137 -3.88 -22.54 11.34
CA THR A 137 -3.43 -23.61 12.22
C THR A 137 -3.52 -23.16 13.68
N ASN A 138 -3.01 -21.98 14.03
CA ASN A 138 -3.09 -21.43 15.37
C ASN A 138 -4.55 -21.24 15.81
N VAL A 139 -5.43 -20.69 14.95
CA VAL A 139 -6.86 -20.53 15.26
C VAL A 139 -7.53 -21.88 15.51
N VAL A 140 -7.20 -22.92 14.74
CA VAL A 140 -7.73 -24.27 14.95
C VAL A 140 -7.22 -24.87 16.26
N ASN A 141 -5.93 -24.74 16.54
CA ASN A 141 -5.32 -25.22 17.78
C ASN A 141 -5.95 -24.55 19.01
N ASP A 142 -6.13 -23.22 18.97
CA ASP A 142 -6.75 -22.46 20.05
C ASP A 142 -8.23 -22.87 20.29
N LEU A 143 -8.97 -23.14 19.21
CA LEU A 143 -10.41 -23.49 19.30
C LEU A 143 -10.64 -24.93 19.71
N LEU A 144 -9.78 -25.87 19.27
CA LEU A 144 -9.99 -27.30 19.46
C LEU A 144 -9.07 -27.91 20.53
N GLY A 145 -8.11 -27.14 21.07
CA GLY A 145 -7.11 -27.64 22.02
C GLY A 145 -6.17 -28.66 21.38
N THR A 146 -5.82 -28.47 20.09
CA THR A 146 -4.94 -29.36 19.34
C THR A 146 -3.54 -28.71 19.18
N GLU A 147 -2.56 -29.50 18.79
CA GLU A 147 -1.17 -29.07 18.56
C GLU A 147 -0.74 -29.39 17.11
N PHE A 148 -1.58 -29.03 16.13
CA PHE A 148 -1.21 -29.20 14.73
C PHE A 148 -0.03 -28.30 14.38
N ALA A 149 0.97 -28.88 13.70
CA ALA A 149 2.10 -28.14 13.14
C ALA A 149 1.87 -27.88 11.65
N VAL A 150 2.46 -26.79 11.16
CA VAL A 150 2.44 -26.45 9.73
C VAL A 150 3.46 -27.34 9.00
N PHE A 151 3.06 -27.83 7.82
CA PHE A 151 3.88 -28.71 6.99
C PHE A 151 3.96 -28.17 5.56
N ASP A 152 5.19 -27.97 5.04
CA ASP A 152 5.39 -27.51 3.68
C ASP A 152 5.39 -28.66 2.68
N VAL A 153 4.24 -28.84 2.02
CA VAL A 153 4.02 -29.86 0.98
C VAL A 153 4.92 -29.63 -0.23
N PHE A 154 5.18 -28.39 -0.62
CA PHE A 154 6.03 -28.08 -1.76
C PHE A 154 7.50 -28.38 -1.48
N ALA A 155 7.98 -28.07 -0.26
CA ALA A 155 9.32 -28.46 0.19
C ALA A 155 9.45 -29.99 0.24
N TYR A 156 8.46 -30.71 0.75
CA TYR A 156 8.44 -32.17 0.76
C TYR A 156 8.52 -32.78 -0.63
N ILE A 157 7.68 -32.30 -1.56
CA ILE A 157 7.72 -32.73 -2.96
C ILE A 157 9.08 -32.39 -3.60
N GLY A 158 9.60 -31.18 -3.37
CA GLY A 158 10.90 -30.75 -3.88
C GLY A 158 12.05 -31.63 -3.40
N ASN A 159 12.05 -32.06 -2.15
CA ASN A 159 13.03 -32.99 -1.58
C ASN A 159 12.94 -34.38 -2.21
N GLY A 160 11.75 -34.80 -2.67
CA GLY A 160 11.62 -36.07 -3.42
C GLY A 160 12.33 -36.10 -4.78
N PHE A 161 12.63 -34.92 -5.34
CA PHE A 161 13.43 -34.79 -6.58
C PHE A 161 14.91 -34.47 -6.32
N SER A 162 15.34 -34.35 -5.07
CA SER A 162 16.70 -33.97 -4.67
C SER A 162 17.25 -34.95 -3.66
N GLU A 163 18.33 -35.62 -3.99
CA GLU A 163 19.01 -36.59 -3.09
C GLU A 163 19.56 -35.92 -1.79
N SER A 164 19.60 -34.59 -1.71
CA SER A 164 20.27 -33.86 -0.63
C SER A 164 19.32 -33.23 0.41
N GLY A 165 17.98 -33.42 0.30
CA GLY A 165 17.00 -32.92 1.28
C GLY A 165 17.15 -31.41 1.60
N ARG A 166 17.18 -30.56 0.57
CA ARG A 166 17.59 -29.15 0.67
C ARG A 166 16.54 -28.20 1.25
N PHE A 167 15.29 -28.64 1.36
CA PHE A 167 14.18 -27.76 1.76
C PHE A 167 13.66 -28.15 3.14
N MET A 168 13.48 -27.15 4.01
CA MET A 168 12.85 -27.33 5.31
C MET A 168 11.35 -27.57 5.12
N VAL A 169 10.84 -28.69 5.65
CA VAL A 169 9.42 -29.08 5.51
C VAL A 169 8.55 -28.56 6.66
N ASP A 170 9.16 -28.09 7.72
CA ASP A 170 8.55 -27.51 8.93
C ASP A 170 8.32 -26.01 8.83
N LYS A 171 8.75 -25.37 7.74
CA LYS A 171 8.64 -23.93 7.56
C LYS A 171 8.17 -23.54 6.16
N ILE A 172 6.97 -22.95 6.08
CA ILE A 172 6.46 -22.34 4.84
C ILE A 172 7.06 -20.94 4.68
N ILE A 173 7.82 -20.74 3.59
CA ILE A 173 8.41 -19.46 3.24
C ILE A 173 7.45 -18.70 2.34
N LEU A 174 7.10 -17.45 2.70
CA LEU A 174 6.22 -16.62 1.91
C LEU A 174 6.93 -16.06 0.66
N PRO A 175 6.44 -16.38 -0.57
CA PRO A 175 7.01 -15.81 -1.79
C PRO A 175 6.81 -14.31 -1.88
N VAL A 176 7.88 -13.58 -2.18
CA VAL A 176 7.82 -12.12 -2.30
C VAL A 176 6.83 -11.70 -3.39
N GLY A 177 5.94 -10.78 -3.07
CA GLY A 177 4.96 -10.23 -4.02
C GLY A 177 3.77 -11.14 -4.36
N ILE A 178 3.62 -12.33 -3.72
CA ILE A 178 2.53 -13.27 -4.03
C ILE A 178 1.15 -12.61 -3.96
N SER A 179 0.89 -11.80 -2.95
CA SER A 179 -0.38 -11.09 -2.78
C SER A 179 -0.66 -10.09 -3.90
N PHE A 180 0.37 -9.53 -4.53
CA PHE A 180 0.23 -8.56 -5.62
C PHE A 180 -0.06 -9.24 -6.95
N TYR A 181 0.76 -10.24 -7.35
CA TYR A 181 0.54 -10.88 -8.64
C TYR A 181 -0.70 -11.77 -8.67
N LEU A 182 -1.10 -12.41 -7.55
CA LEU A 182 -2.36 -13.14 -7.47
C LEU A 182 -3.57 -12.20 -7.66
N PHE A 183 -3.56 -11.03 -7.03
CA PHE A 183 -4.62 -10.05 -7.26
C PHE A 183 -4.65 -9.54 -8.70
N GLN A 184 -3.50 -9.45 -9.34
CA GLN A 184 -3.39 -9.02 -10.72
C GLN A 184 -3.99 -10.06 -11.68
N VAL A 185 -3.63 -11.35 -11.56
CA VAL A 185 -4.16 -12.43 -12.43
C VAL A 185 -5.62 -12.70 -12.14
N MET A 186 -6.04 -12.73 -10.88
CA MET A 186 -7.44 -12.87 -10.48
C MET A 186 -8.31 -11.76 -11.08
N SER A 187 -7.83 -10.50 -11.06
CA SER A 187 -8.58 -9.40 -11.69
C SER A 187 -8.73 -9.58 -13.20
N TYR A 188 -7.71 -10.14 -13.85
CA TYR A 188 -7.76 -10.43 -15.29
C TYR A 188 -8.79 -11.50 -15.63
N THR A 189 -8.79 -12.65 -14.96
CA THR A 189 -9.76 -13.74 -15.22
C THR A 189 -11.20 -13.30 -14.95
N ILE A 190 -11.43 -12.50 -13.87
CA ILE A 190 -12.73 -11.90 -13.58
C ILE A 190 -13.15 -10.91 -14.68
N ASP A 191 -12.24 -10.07 -15.17
CA ASP A 191 -12.54 -9.09 -16.23
C ASP A 191 -12.80 -9.76 -17.59
N VAL A 192 -12.12 -10.88 -17.89
CA VAL A 192 -12.45 -11.72 -19.07
C VAL A 192 -13.85 -12.32 -18.93
N TYR A 193 -14.19 -12.87 -17.76
CA TYR A 193 -15.53 -13.40 -17.49
C TYR A 193 -16.63 -12.35 -17.63
N ARG A 194 -16.38 -11.12 -17.15
CA ARG A 194 -17.30 -9.98 -17.28
C ARG A 194 -17.38 -9.42 -18.70
N GLY A 195 -16.48 -9.82 -19.59
CA GLY A 195 -16.37 -9.30 -20.95
C GLY A 195 -15.74 -7.91 -21.05
N HIS A 196 -15.12 -7.42 -19.97
CA HIS A 196 -14.41 -6.13 -19.96
C HIS A 196 -13.10 -6.18 -20.74
N VAL A 197 -12.46 -7.34 -20.79
CA VAL A 197 -11.19 -7.59 -21.48
C VAL A 197 -11.33 -8.84 -22.34
N LYS A 198 -10.77 -8.81 -23.55
CA LYS A 198 -10.57 -10.02 -24.36
C LYS A 198 -9.32 -10.74 -23.86
N PRO A 199 -9.30 -12.09 -23.85
CA PRO A 199 -8.11 -12.82 -23.41
C PRO A 199 -6.92 -12.50 -24.31
N VAL A 200 -5.75 -12.38 -23.69
CA VAL A 200 -4.49 -12.15 -24.37
C VAL A 200 -4.12 -13.43 -25.12
N LYS A 201 -3.94 -13.34 -26.45
CA LYS A 201 -3.66 -14.50 -27.30
C LYS A 201 -2.27 -15.07 -27.05
N ASN A 202 -1.27 -14.20 -26.91
CA ASN A 202 0.13 -14.59 -26.73
C ASN A 202 0.45 -14.70 -25.24
N ILE A 203 0.86 -15.89 -24.80
CA ILE A 203 1.26 -16.15 -23.42
C ILE A 203 2.43 -15.27 -22.98
N LEU A 204 3.39 -14.93 -23.84
CA LEU A 204 4.52 -14.09 -23.51
C LEU A 204 4.11 -12.65 -23.16
N ASP A 205 3.10 -12.11 -23.86
CA ASP A 205 2.54 -10.81 -23.53
C ASP A 205 1.81 -10.83 -22.19
N PHE A 206 1.12 -11.92 -21.87
CA PHE A 206 0.48 -12.10 -20.58
C PHE A 206 1.50 -12.30 -19.47
N ALA A 207 2.52 -13.14 -19.70
CA ALA A 207 3.62 -13.35 -18.77
C ALA A 207 4.35 -12.04 -18.45
N PHE A 208 4.62 -11.21 -19.46
CA PHE A 208 5.21 -9.89 -19.24
C PHE A 208 4.30 -8.97 -18.40
N TYR A 209 3.00 -8.95 -18.67
CA TYR A 209 2.05 -8.19 -17.86
C TYR A 209 2.08 -8.61 -16.39
N VAL A 210 2.10 -9.91 -16.10
CA VAL A 210 2.10 -10.43 -14.73
C VAL A 210 3.44 -10.17 -14.03
N SER A 211 4.56 -10.35 -14.75
CA SER A 211 5.89 -10.36 -14.16
C SER A 211 6.67 -9.05 -14.24
N PHE A 212 6.11 -7.97 -14.81
CA PHE A 212 6.83 -6.70 -15.01
C PHE A 212 7.45 -6.17 -13.73
N PHE A 213 8.79 -6.23 -13.62
CA PHE A 213 9.52 -6.11 -12.36
C PHE A 213 9.27 -4.81 -11.57
N PRO A 214 9.01 -3.62 -12.17
CA PRO A 214 8.74 -2.44 -11.37
C PRO A 214 7.45 -2.53 -10.54
N GLN A 215 6.46 -3.30 -10.99
CA GLN A 215 5.19 -3.47 -10.27
C GLN A 215 5.08 -4.77 -9.48
N LEU A 216 5.90 -5.78 -9.82
CA LEU A 216 5.71 -7.18 -9.41
C LEU A 216 5.73 -7.38 -7.90
N VAL A 217 6.65 -6.74 -7.21
CA VAL A 217 6.89 -6.98 -5.78
C VAL A 217 5.92 -6.19 -4.90
N ALA A 218 5.83 -4.88 -5.10
CA ALA A 218 5.00 -3.99 -4.30
C ALA A 218 4.65 -2.70 -5.05
N GLY A 219 4.66 -2.74 -6.37
CA GLY A 219 4.21 -1.63 -7.19
C GLY A 219 2.68 -1.44 -7.15
N PRO A 220 2.16 -0.47 -7.89
CA PRO A 220 0.71 -0.33 -8.03
C PRO A 220 0.08 -1.60 -8.62
N ILE A 221 -1.05 -2.06 -8.08
CA ILE A 221 -1.82 -3.17 -8.66
C ILE A 221 -2.45 -2.69 -9.96
N VAL A 222 -1.88 -3.11 -11.09
CA VAL A 222 -2.26 -2.64 -12.43
C VAL A 222 -3.23 -3.63 -13.07
N ARG A 223 -4.28 -3.11 -13.68
CA ARG A 223 -5.26 -3.94 -14.39
C ARG A 223 -4.82 -4.24 -15.81
N ALA A 224 -5.26 -5.38 -16.32
CA ALA A 224 -4.95 -5.81 -17.68
C ALA A 224 -5.37 -4.79 -18.75
N ASN A 225 -6.52 -4.15 -18.59
CA ASN A 225 -7.02 -3.12 -19.53
C ASN A 225 -6.20 -1.80 -19.49
N GLU A 226 -5.45 -1.54 -18.41
CA GLU A 226 -4.57 -0.39 -18.28
C GLU A 226 -3.16 -0.67 -18.83
N PHE A 227 -2.65 -1.90 -18.67
CA PHE A 227 -1.28 -2.26 -19.02
C PHE A 227 -1.14 -2.88 -20.42
N ILE A 228 -1.93 -3.90 -20.74
CA ILE A 228 -1.79 -4.67 -21.98
C ILE A 228 -1.82 -3.81 -23.25
N PRO A 229 -2.67 -2.75 -23.37
CA PRO A 229 -2.61 -1.87 -24.52
C PRO A 229 -1.28 -1.14 -24.72
N GLN A 230 -0.46 -1.00 -23.64
CA GLN A 230 0.84 -0.35 -23.71
C GLN A 230 1.92 -1.25 -24.35
N LEU A 231 1.74 -2.56 -24.31
CA LEU A 231 2.64 -3.54 -24.95
C LEU A 231 2.76 -3.30 -26.46
N TYR A 232 1.71 -2.82 -27.07
CA TYR A 232 1.60 -2.60 -28.53
C TYR A 232 1.84 -1.14 -28.93
N LYS A 233 2.15 -0.26 -27.98
CA LYS A 233 2.48 1.14 -28.26
C LYS A 233 3.98 1.32 -28.55
N PRO A 234 4.35 2.16 -29.54
CA PRO A 234 5.74 2.47 -29.81
C PRO A 234 6.38 3.19 -28.61
N PHE A 235 7.62 2.83 -28.34
CA PHE A 235 8.43 3.53 -27.35
C PHE A 235 8.72 4.97 -27.81
N ARG A 236 8.50 5.93 -26.91
CA ARG A 236 8.85 7.34 -27.11
C ARG A 236 9.26 7.94 -25.77
N LEU A 237 10.54 8.26 -25.63
CA LEU A 237 11.05 8.96 -24.46
C LEU A 237 11.35 10.43 -24.84
N SER A 238 10.38 11.30 -24.58
CA SER A 238 10.62 12.73 -24.74
C SER A 238 11.45 13.25 -23.55
N ARG A 239 12.17 14.36 -23.76
CA ARG A 239 12.94 15.04 -22.70
C ARG A 239 12.10 15.29 -21.43
N ARG A 240 10.86 15.71 -21.59
CA ARG A 240 9.94 15.95 -20.48
C ARG A 240 9.60 14.66 -19.73
N VAL A 241 9.34 13.57 -20.45
CA VAL A 241 9.05 12.25 -19.83
C VAL A 241 10.28 11.74 -19.10
N PHE A 242 11.48 11.88 -19.67
CA PHE A 242 12.74 11.57 -19.00
C PHE A 242 12.90 12.35 -17.69
N GLY A 243 12.77 13.69 -17.73
CA GLY A 243 12.86 14.50 -16.51
C GLY A 243 11.82 14.15 -15.46
N LEU A 244 10.58 13.82 -15.86
CA LEU A 244 9.55 13.33 -14.93
C LEU A 244 9.92 11.96 -14.33
N ALA A 245 10.47 11.05 -15.12
CA ALA A 245 10.88 9.73 -14.65
C ALA A 245 12.01 9.85 -13.63
N VAL A 246 13.05 10.66 -13.92
CA VAL A 246 14.14 10.92 -12.97
C VAL A 246 13.60 11.57 -11.70
N PHE A 247 12.70 12.56 -11.82
CA PHE A 247 12.05 13.16 -10.64
C PHE A 247 11.39 12.11 -9.75
N TRP A 248 10.63 11.18 -10.34
CA TRP A 248 9.95 10.13 -9.58
C TRP A 248 10.94 9.20 -8.86
N VAL A 249 12.02 8.80 -9.54
CA VAL A 249 13.07 7.96 -8.93
C VAL A 249 13.72 8.68 -7.74
N LEU A 250 14.19 9.93 -7.94
CA LEU A 250 14.87 10.68 -6.88
C LEU A 250 13.94 10.98 -5.70
N ASN A 251 12.70 11.38 -5.97
CA ASN A 251 11.69 11.61 -4.94
C ASN A 251 11.39 10.33 -4.15
N GLY A 252 11.36 9.19 -4.83
CA GLY A 252 11.16 7.89 -4.20
C GLY A 252 12.34 7.48 -3.31
N LEU A 253 13.58 7.66 -3.77
CA LEU A 253 14.79 7.37 -2.98
C LEU A 253 14.86 8.25 -1.72
N ILE A 254 14.60 9.56 -1.83
CA ILE A 254 14.56 10.46 -0.67
C ILE A 254 13.50 10.00 0.33
N LYS A 255 12.30 9.67 -0.12
CA LYS A 255 11.24 9.19 0.77
C LYS A 255 11.61 7.88 1.46
N LYS A 256 12.13 6.90 0.72
CA LYS A 256 12.45 5.59 1.26
C LYS A 256 13.64 5.67 2.20
N ILE A 257 14.77 6.22 1.78
CA ILE A 257 16.03 6.14 2.54
C ILE A 257 16.12 7.26 3.57
N VAL A 258 15.94 8.53 3.14
CA VAL A 258 16.16 9.67 4.04
C VAL A 258 15.02 9.83 5.05
N LEU A 259 13.78 9.53 4.64
CA LEU A 259 12.64 9.76 5.53
C LEU A 259 12.18 8.47 6.22
N SER A 260 11.90 7.40 5.47
CA SER A 260 11.35 6.17 6.04
C SER A 260 12.37 5.42 6.87
N ASP A 261 13.48 5.00 6.27
CA ASP A 261 14.43 4.11 6.91
C ASP A 261 15.14 4.79 8.08
N TYR A 262 15.47 6.08 7.93
CA TYR A 262 16.07 6.83 9.02
C TYR A 262 15.14 6.96 10.24
N LEU A 263 13.83 7.23 10.04
CA LEU A 263 12.87 7.27 11.14
C LEU A 263 12.68 5.89 11.78
N ALA A 264 12.67 4.82 10.96
CA ALA A 264 12.52 3.46 11.42
C ALA A 264 13.66 3.07 12.40
N VAL A 265 14.90 3.06 11.89
CA VAL A 265 16.07 2.56 12.63
C VAL A 265 16.39 3.41 13.86
N ASN A 266 16.24 4.74 13.75
CA ASN A 266 16.67 5.64 14.84
C ASN A 266 15.63 5.82 15.95
N LEU A 267 14.37 5.44 15.75
CA LEU A 267 13.36 5.58 16.80
C LEU A 267 12.29 4.48 16.75
N ILE A 268 11.61 4.32 15.61
CA ILE A 268 10.32 3.61 15.57
C ILE A 268 10.50 2.14 15.92
N ASP A 269 11.47 1.47 15.30
CA ASP A 269 11.70 0.04 15.50
C ASP A 269 12.09 -0.24 16.94
N ARG A 270 12.98 0.58 17.53
CA ARG A 270 13.39 0.46 18.93
C ARG A 270 12.24 0.57 19.92
N VAL A 271 11.30 1.51 19.66
CA VAL A 271 10.15 1.71 20.54
C VAL A 271 9.13 0.57 20.38
N PHE A 272 8.90 0.09 19.15
CA PHE A 272 7.95 -1.01 18.91
C PHE A 272 8.49 -2.37 19.35
N GLU A 273 9.81 -2.59 19.32
CA GLU A 273 10.44 -3.82 19.83
C GLU A 273 10.38 -3.89 21.36
N ASN A 274 10.58 -2.77 22.04
CA ASN A 274 10.60 -2.72 23.51
C ASN A 274 9.84 -1.50 24.07
N PRO A 275 8.50 -1.46 23.97
CA PRO A 275 7.70 -0.30 24.37
C PRO A 275 7.89 0.12 25.84
N LEU A 276 8.17 -0.86 26.71
CA LEU A 276 8.32 -0.65 28.16
C LEU A 276 9.59 0.13 28.55
N LEU A 277 10.59 0.16 27.67
CA LEU A 277 11.82 0.95 27.89
C LEU A 277 11.64 2.44 27.60
N PHE A 278 10.53 2.83 27.00
CA PHE A 278 10.27 4.20 26.55
C PHE A 278 9.06 4.79 27.29
N SER A 279 9.12 6.09 27.54
CA SER A 279 8.02 6.82 28.18
C SER A 279 6.76 6.86 27.32
N GLY A 280 5.63 7.23 27.93
CA GLY A 280 4.36 7.38 27.19
C GLY A 280 4.43 8.42 26.07
N PHE A 281 5.21 9.51 26.25
CA PHE A 281 5.44 10.51 25.20
C PHE A 281 6.22 9.93 24.02
N GLU A 282 7.29 9.16 24.27
CA GLU A 282 8.11 8.53 23.23
C GLU A 282 7.31 7.49 22.44
N ASN A 283 6.53 6.66 23.13
CA ASN A 283 5.61 5.71 22.48
C ASN A 283 4.59 6.43 21.60
N LEU A 284 3.99 7.53 22.08
CA LEU A 284 3.04 8.31 21.29
C LEU A 284 3.70 8.96 20.07
N PHE A 285 4.89 9.56 20.26
CA PHE A 285 5.63 10.18 19.16
C PHE A 285 6.05 9.15 18.11
N ALA A 286 6.53 7.97 18.52
CA ALA A 286 6.90 6.87 17.63
C ALA A 286 5.70 6.40 16.80
N LEU A 287 4.49 6.31 17.40
CA LEU A 287 3.27 5.95 16.68
C LEU A 287 2.90 6.99 15.61
N PHE A 288 3.05 8.30 15.91
CA PHE A 288 2.84 9.35 14.91
C PHE A 288 3.92 9.34 13.82
N ALA A 289 5.19 9.14 14.21
CA ALA A 289 6.32 9.02 13.28
C ALA A 289 6.14 7.81 12.35
N TYR A 290 5.63 6.69 12.86
CA TYR A 290 5.29 5.51 12.05
C TYR A 290 4.27 5.83 10.96
N SER A 291 3.30 6.70 11.23
CA SER A 291 2.36 7.11 10.17
C SER A 291 3.07 7.79 8.99
N LEU A 292 4.10 8.60 9.25
CA LEU A 292 4.91 9.20 8.19
C LEU A 292 5.85 8.18 7.55
N GLN A 293 6.49 7.32 8.35
CA GLN A 293 7.38 6.27 7.88
C GLN A 293 6.70 5.35 6.88
N VAL A 294 5.56 4.72 7.23
CA VAL A 294 4.85 3.80 6.34
C VAL A 294 4.33 4.48 5.05
N TYR A 295 3.99 5.77 5.14
CA TYR A 295 3.67 6.55 3.95
C TYR A 295 4.90 6.77 3.08
N ALA A 296 6.03 7.15 3.66
CA ALA A 296 7.26 7.45 2.94
C ALA A 296 7.84 6.18 2.32
N ASP A 297 7.82 5.05 3.04
CA ASP A 297 8.25 3.74 2.57
C ASP A 297 7.45 3.33 1.31
N PHE A 298 6.16 3.20 1.45
CA PHE A 298 5.34 2.67 0.36
C PHE A 298 5.16 3.66 -0.80
N SER A 299 5.01 4.96 -0.53
CA SER A 299 4.96 5.94 -1.61
C SER A 299 6.32 6.12 -2.29
N GLY A 300 7.41 5.95 -1.56
CA GLY A 300 8.78 5.99 -2.09
C GLY A 300 9.02 4.84 -3.08
N TYR A 301 8.72 3.61 -2.67
CA TYR A 301 8.79 2.44 -3.55
C TYR A 301 7.94 2.61 -4.81
N THR A 302 6.69 3.06 -4.65
CA THR A 302 5.78 3.30 -5.78
C THR A 302 6.32 4.37 -6.73
N ASP A 303 6.92 5.45 -6.20
CA ASP A 303 7.49 6.51 -7.01
C ASP A 303 8.70 6.01 -7.83
N ILE A 304 9.59 5.20 -7.23
CA ILE A 304 10.70 4.56 -7.94
C ILE A 304 10.17 3.65 -9.07
N ALA A 305 9.18 2.81 -8.75
CA ALA A 305 8.55 1.91 -9.73
C ALA A 305 7.95 2.67 -10.91
N ILE A 306 7.24 3.77 -10.66
CA ILE A 306 6.67 4.65 -11.70
C ILE A 306 7.79 5.25 -12.56
N GLY A 307 8.87 5.76 -11.95
CA GLY A 307 9.98 6.36 -12.66
C GLY A 307 10.70 5.37 -13.57
N ILE A 308 11.03 4.18 -13.05
CA ILE A 308 11.67 3.08 -13.81
C ILE A 308 10.78 2.64 -14.97
N ALA A 309 9.48 2.42 -14.72
CA ALA A 309 8.54 2.04 -15.77
C ALA A 309 8.45 3.12 -16.88
N MET A 310 8.43 4.41 -16.51
CA MET A 310 8.40 5.52 -17.46
C MET A 310 9.65 5.57 -18.35
N LEU A 311 10.84 5.28 -17.80
CA LEU A 311 12.08 5.17 -18.60
C LEU A 311 12.00 4.08 -19.66
N MET A 312 11.25 3.00 -19.38
CA MET A 312 11.02 1.89 -20.30
C MET A 312 9.78 2.08 -21.19
N GLY A 313 9.08 3.21 -21.09
CA GLY A 313 7.90 3.56 -21.90
C GLY A 313 6.58 3.01 -21.39
N PHE A 314 6.51 2.60 -20.11
CA PHE A 314 5.29 2.13 -19.47
C PHE A 314 4.83 3.10 -18.38
N TYR A 315 3.52 3.27 -18.26
CA TYR A 315 2.90 4.17 -17.29
C TYR A 315 2.14 3.36 -16.23
N LEU A 316 2.57 3.48 -15.00
CA LEU A 316 1.91 2.90 -13.84
C LEU A 316 1.02 3.94 -13.15
N PRO A 317 -0.12 3.54 -12.55
CA PRO A 317 -0.98 4.46 -11.82
C PRO A 317 -0.35 4.91 -10.50
N GLN A 318 -0.67 6.13 -10.06
CA GLN A 318 -0.29 6.61 -8.73
C GLN A 318 -1.06 5.87 -7.64
N ASN A 319 -0.39 5.60 -6.51
CA ASN A 319 -0.96 4.95 -5.34
C ASN A 319 -1.33 5.91 -4.20
N PHE A 320 -0.76 7.12 -4.19
CA PHE A 320 -0.93 8.08 -3.09
C PHE A 320 -1.21 9.49 -3.60
N ASP A 321 -2.16 10.17 -2.94
CA ASP A 321 -2.46 11.59 -3.16
C ASP A 321 -2.57 12.33 -1.82
N SER A 322 -1.44 12.52 -1.13
CA SER A 322 -1.37 13.20 0.17
C SER A 322 -2.48 12.77 1.16
N PRO A 323 -2.49 11.49 1.58
CA PRO A 323 -3.60 10.89 2.31
C PRO A 323 -3.89 11.55 3.66
N TYR A 324 -2.90 12.11 4.36
CA TYR A 324 -3.10 12.80 5.64
C TYR A 324 -3.72 14.19 5.54
N LYS A 325 -4.14 14.61 4.34
CA LYS A 325 -5.01 15.77 4.12
C LYS A 325 -6.49 15.43 4.15
N SER A 326 -6.83 14.17 4.36
CA SER A 326 -8.20 13.68 4.32
C SER A 326 -9.01 14.20 5.50
N LYS A 327 -10.23 14.64 5.24
CA LYS A 327 -11.17 15.18 6.23
C LYS A 327 -12.00 14.09 6.92
N ASN A 328 -11.88 12.85 6.46
CA ASN A 328 -12.62 11.70 6.98
C ASN A 328 -11.98 10.38 6.50
N PRO A 329 -12.27 9.24 7.16
CA PRO A 329 -11.70 7.94 6.79
C PRO A 329 -12.05 7.48 5.36
N GLN A 330 -13.22 7.85 4.83
CA GLN A 330 -13.60 7.49 3.47
C GLN A 330 -12.76 8.23 2.42
N GLU A 331 -12.44 9.51 2.65
CA GLU A 331 -11.54 10.28 1.79
C GLU A 331 -10.10 9.75 1.91
N PHE A 332 -9.67 9.33 3.12
CA PHE A 332 -8.37 8.72 3.33
C PHE A 332 -8.16 7.53 2.40
N TRP A 333 -9.08 6.58 2.34
CA TRP A 333 -9.02 5.41 1.48
C TRP A 333 -9.12 5.70 -0.03
N ARG A 334 -9.56 6.90 -0.42
CA ARG A 334 -9.48 7.37 -1.81
C ARG A 334 -8.11 7.93 -2.18
N ARG A 335 -7.26 8.24 -1.19
CA ARG A 335 -5.94 8.86 -1.33
C ARG A 335 -4.80 7.95 -0.91
N TRP A 336 -5.08 6.92 -0.13
CA TRP A 336 -4.15 5.90 0.34
C TRP A 336 -4.31 4.63 -0.48
N HIS A 337 -3.18 4.06 -0.97
CA HIS A 337 -3.13 2.80 -1.72
C HIS A 337 -4.27 2.68 -2.75
N MET A 338 -4.34 3.67 -3.66
CA MET A 338 -5.49 3.86 -4.54
C MET A 338 -5.74 2.67 -5.47
N SER A 339 -4.68 1.96 -5.89
CA SER A 339 -4.81 0.78 -6.76
C SER A 339 -5.49 -0.37 -6.02
N LEU A 340 -5.11 -0.66 -4.76
CA LEU A 340 -5.77 -1.64 -3.90
C LEU A 340 -7.22 -1.25 -3.61
N SER A 341 -7.47 0.01 -3.24
CA SER A 341 -8.83 0.50 -2.97
C SER A 341 -9.74 0.35 -4.18
N ARG A 342 -9.24 0.58 -5.41
CA ARG A 342 -9.96 0.33 -6.66
C ARG A 342 -10.19 -1.17 -6.89
N TRP A 343 -9.20 -2.00 -6.58
CA TRP A 343 -9.29 -3.45 -6.69
C TRP A 343 -10.37 -4.00 -5.75
N LEU A 344 -10.27 -3.71 -4.46
CA LEU A 344 -11.24 -4.12 -3.44
C LEU A 344 -12.67 -3.69 -3.79
N LYS A 345 -12.84 -2.45 -4.27
CA LYS A 345 -14.15 -1.97 -4.72
C LYS A 345 -14.70 -2.81 -5.87
N SER A 346 -13.89 -3.12 -6.89
CA SER A 346 -14.37 -3.73 -8.14
C SER A 346 -14.55 -5.25 -8.04
N TYR A 347 -13.68 -5.91 -7.29
CA TYR A 347 -13.60 -7.37 -7.26
C TYR A 347 -14.09 -7.98 -5.95
N LEU A 348 -14.30 -7.17 -4.90
CA LEU A 348 -14.85 -7.64 -3.63
C LEU A 348 -16.16 -6.90 -3.26
N TYR A 349 -16.14 -5.58 -3.09
CA TYR A 349 -17.31 -4.81 -2.65
C TYR A 349 -18.51 -4.93 -3.61
N ILE A 350 -18.29 -4.75 -4.90
CA ILE A 350 -19.37 -4.84 -5.90
C ILE A 350 -19.92 -6.28 -6.01
N PRO A 351 -19.12 -7.35 -6.08
CA PRO A 351 -19.61 -8.72 -6.06
C PRO A 351 -20.35 -9.13 -4.79
N LEU A 352 -19.96 -8.62 -3.62
CA LEU A 352 -20.70 -8.83 -2.36
C LEU A 352 -22.11 -8.22 -2.38
N GLY A 353 -22.42 -7.39 -3.37
CA GLY A 353 -23.71 -6.74 -3.53
C GLY A 353 -23.67 -5.21 -3.50
N GLY A 354 -22.53 -4.61 -3.19
CA GLY A 354 -22.38 -3.16 -3.14
C GLY A 354 -23.38 -2.49 -2.20
N ASN A 355 -24.17 -1.55 -2.74
CA ASN A 355 -25.24 -0.87 -2.00
C ASN A 355 -26.63 -1.57 -2.15
N ARG A 356 -26.72 -2.73 -2.77
CA ARG A 356 -28.02 -3.32 -3.15
C ARG A 356 -28.33 -4.63 -2.43
N LYS A 357 -27.32 -5.44 -2.12
CA LYS A 357 -27.47 -6.78 -1.57
C LYS A 357 -26.59 -7.00 -0.36
N ILE A 358 -27.05 -7.84 0.56
CA ILE A 358 -26.27 -8.43 1.65
C ILE A 358 -26.33 -9.94 1.50
N LEU A 359 -25.18 -10.61 1.39
CA LEU A 359 -25.07 -12.07 1.21
C LEU A 359 -26.01 -12.59 0.09
N GLY A 360 -26.08 -11.88 -1.03
CA GLY A 360 -26.91 -12.25 -2.19
C GLY A 360 -28.39 -11.85 -2.11
N LYS A 361 -28.91 -11.47 -0.92
CA LYS A 361 -30.31 -11.04 -0.74
C LYS A 361 -30.45 -9.53 -0.95
N GLU A 362 -31.46 -9.11 -1.68
CA GLU A 362 -31.76 -7.69 -1.87
C GLU A 362 -32.23 -7.03 -0.57
N VAL A 363 -31.72 -5.84 -0.30
CA VAL A 363 -32.03 -5.05 0.90
C VAL A 363 -32.64 -3.72 0.47
N LYS A 364 -33.81 -3.38 1.10
CA LYS A 364 -34.51 -2.11 0.81
C LYS A 364 -33.65 -0.89 1.14
N ASP A 365 -32.93 -0.93 2.26
CA ASP A 365 -32.03 0.17 2.65
C ASP A 365 -30.64 0.01 2.04
N LYS A 366 -30.40 0.83 1.01
CA LYS A 366 -29.10 0.93 0.32
C LYS A 366 -27.94 1.34 1.24
N THR A 367 -28.23 2.05 2.32
CA THR A 367 -27.22 2.49 3.29
C THR A 367 -26.72 1.32 4.12
N THR A 368 -27.62 0.49 4.62
CA THR A 368 -27.32 -0.71 5.41
C THR A 368 -26.49 -1.69 4.56
N ALA A 369 -26.93 -2.00 3.34
CA ALA A 369 -26.16 -2.87 2.44
C ALA A 369 -24.76 -2.31 2.16
N GLY A 370 -24.65 -1.01 1.85
CA GLY A 370 -23.38 -0.37 1.57
C GLY A 370 -22.44 -0.31 2.78
N ASN A 371 -22.97 -0.17 3.99
CA ASN A 371 -22.18 -0.18 5.22
C ASN A 371 -21.68 -1.58 5.54
N PHE A 372 -22.54 -2.58 5.51
CA PHE A 372 -22.15 -3.97 5.75
C PHE A 372 -21.07 -4.44 4.77
N ASN A 373 -21.30 -4.27 3.47
CA ASN A 373 -20.35 -4.69 2.45
C ASN A 373 -19.03 -3.89 2.52
N SER A 374 -19.08 -2.60 2.89
CA SER A 374 -17.86 -1.81 3.13
C SER A 374 -17.08 -2.33 4.34
N PHE A 375 -17.76 -2.71 5.42
CA PHE A 375 -17.12 -3.27 6.62
C PHE A 375 -16.42 -4.59 6.30
N ILE A 376 -17.12 -5.53 5.67
CA ILE A 376 -16.55 -6.83 5.27
C ILE A 376 -15.37 -6.63 4.30
N THR A 377 -15.50 -5.68 3.36
CA THR A 377 -14.40 -5.37 2.42
C THR A 377 -13.16 -4.86 3.14
N MET A 378 -13.33 -4.03 4.17
CA MET A 378 -12.20 -3.52 4.95
C MET A 378 -11.61 -4.58 5.88
N LEU A 379 -12.45 -5.43 6.46
CA LEU A 379 -12.03 -6.57 7.28
C LEU A 379 -11.12 -7.52 6.48
N LEU A 380 -11.58 -7.94 5.30
CA LEU A 380 -10.83 -8.80 4.39
C LEU A 380 -9.59 -8.07 3.82
N GLY A 381 -9.69 -6.76 3.60
CA GLY A 381 -8.54 -5.92 3.24
C GLY A 381 -7.48 -5.87 4.33
N GLY A 382 -7.89 -5.88 5.60
CA GLY A 382 -6.98 -6.01 6.75
C GLY A 382 -6.27 -7.36 6.75
N LEU A 383 -7.01 -8.44 6.66
CA LEU A 383 -6.46 -9.79 6.60
C LEU A 383 -5.49 -9.95 5.39
N TRP A 384 -5.78 -9.31 4.26
CA TRP A 384 -4.88 -9.32 3.10
C TRP A 384 -3.49 -8.74 3.41
N HIS A 385 -3.39 -7.77 4.33
CA HIS A 385 -2.10 -7.20 4.72
C HIS A 385 -1.25 -8.16 5.54
N GLY A 386 -1.81 -8.94 6.46
CA GLY A 386 -1.02 -9.86 7.28
C GLY A 386 -1.86 -10.92 7.98
N ALA A 387 -1.19 -11.99 8.42
CA ALA A 387 -1.77 -13.19 8.99
C ALA A 387 -1.79 -13.14 10.54
N SER A 388 -2.36 -12.07 11.11
CA SER A 388 -2.58 -11.98 12.56
C SER A 388 -3.90 -11.26 12.87
N TRP A 389 -4.40 -11.46 14.10
CA TRP A 389 -5.60 -10.78 14.59
C TRP A 389 -5.47 -9.26 14.58
N ASN A 390 -4.26 -8.72 14.73
CA ASN A 390 -4.02 -7.28 14.69
C ASN A 390 -4.37 -6.67 13.33
N PHE A 391 -4.11 -7.37 12.23
CA PHE A 391 -4.53 -6.91 10.90
C PHE A 391 -6.05 -6.98 10.70
N VAL A 392 -6.70 -8.00 11.27
CA VAL A 392 -8.18 -8.11 11.28
C VAL A 392 -8.80 -6.95 12.05
N ILE A 393 -8.27 -6.65 13.25
CA ILE A 393 -8.69 -5.51 14.09
C ILE A 393 -8.46 -4.19 13.35
N TRP A 394 -7.29 -4.01 12.73
CA TRP A 394 -7.00 -2.83 11.92
C TRP A 394 -8.02 -2.62 10.78
N GLY A 395 -8.35 -3.68 10.05
CA GLY A 395 -9.37 -3.66 9.00
C GLY A 395 -10.75 -3.32 9.55
N ALA A 396 -11.14 -3.94 10.68
CA ALA A 396 -12.42 -3.71 11.36
C ALA A 396 -12.54 -2.25 11.83
N LEU A 397 -11.51 -1.67 12.46
CA LEU A 397 -11.49 -0.28 12.92
C LEU A 397 -11.64 0.70 11.76
N ASN A 398 -10.92 0.47 10.65
CA ASN A 398 -11.05 1.30 9.46
C ASN A 398 -12.44 1.19 8.81
N GLY A 399 -13.01 -0.01 8.75
CA GLY A 399 -14.39 -0.25 8.30
C GLY A 399 -15.41 0.46 9.18
N ALA A 400 -15.29 0.31 10.50
CA ALA A 400 -16.12 0.99 11.49
C ALA A 400 -16.01 2.51 11.39
N GLY A 401 -14.79 3.05 11.28
CA GLY A 401 -14.57 4.49 11.12
C GLY A 401 -15.26 5.08 9.88
N MET A 402 -15.28 4.34 8.76
CA MET A 402 -16.04 4.77 7.58
C MET A 402 -17.56 4.75 7.81
N ILE A 403 -18.08 3.77 8.55
CA ILE A 403 -19.52 3.68 8.87
C ILE A 403 -19.89 4.81 9.83
N VAL A 404 -19.13 4.98 10.91
CA VAL A 404 -19.35 6.07 11.89
C VAL A 404 -19.38 7.41 11.18
N TYR A 405 -18.43 7.69 10.30
CA TYR A 405 -18.44 8.93 9.52
C TYR A 405 -19.70 9.09 8.66
N LYS A 406 -20.16 8.06 7.96
CA LYS A 406 -21.34 8.13 7.11
C LYS A 406 -22.63 8.37 7.93
N VAL A 407 -22.74 7.73 9.08
CA VAL A 407 -23.88 7.91 9.99
C VAL A 407 -23.83 9.29 10.62
N TRP A 408 -22.66 9.69 11.14
CA TRP A 408 -22.41 11.02 11.69
C TRP A 408 -22.77 12.15 10.72
N ALA A 409 -22.36 12.02 9.46
CA ALA A 409 -22.62 13.04 8.44
C ALA A 409 -24.13 13.30 8.17
N LYS A 410 -24.99 12.31 8.45
CA LYS A 410 -26.45 12.41 8.27
C LYS A 410 -27.17 12.96 9.50
N MET A 411 -26.53 13.00 10.67
CA MET A 411 -27.15 13.44 11.92
C MET A 411 -27.28 14.97 11.96
N THR A 412 -28.35 15.46 12.62
CA THR A 412 -28.47 16.87 12.96
C THR A 412 -27.46 17.26 14.03
N TRP A 413 -27.15 18.57 14.13
CA TRP A 413 -26.21 19.07 15.12
C TRP A 413 -26.66 18.83 16.57
N HIS A 414 -27.95 18.86 16.85
CA HIS A 414 -28.49 18.51 18.17
C HIS A 414 -28.20 17.07 18.55
N ILE A 415 -28.42 16.11 17.62
CA ILE A 415 -28.15 14.68 17.85
C ILE A 415 -26.65 14.46 18.03
N ARG A 416 -25.80 15.10 17.20
CA ARG A 416 -24.33 14.99 17.34
C ARG A 416 -23.87 15.46 18.71
N MET A 417 -24.38 16.60 19.19
CA MET A 417 -24.02 17.15 20.49
C MET A 417 -24.50 16.26 21.64
N LEU A 418 -25.74 15.76 21.56
CA LEU A 418 -26.28 14.82 22.55
C LEU A 418 -25.41 13.55 22.63
N LEU A 419 -25.15 12.90 21.50
CA LEU A 419 -24.33 11.68 21.46
C LEU A 419 -22.91 11.90 21.98
N MET A 420 -22.27 13.03 21.64
CA MET A 420 -20.95 13.36 22.15
C MET A 420 -20.96 13.61 23.66
N THR A 421 -22.01 14.24 24.19
CA THR A 421 -22.14 14.45 25.64
C THR A 421 -22.35 13.13 26.37
N LEU A 422 -23.19 12.25 25.84
CA LEU A 422 -23.39 10.90 26.40
C LEU A 422 -22.11 10.09 26.35
N LEU A 423 -21.39 10.11 25.23
CA LEU A 423 -20.10 9.45 25.09
C LEU A 423 -19.08 9.99 26.12
N MET A 424 -19.01 11.32 26.28
CA MET A 424 -18.11 11.93 27.28
C MET A 424 -18.46 11.50 28.71
N GLY A 425 -19.74 11.47 29.05
CA GLY A 425 -20.19 10.96 30.35
C GLY A 425 -19.77 9.51 30.58
N SER A 426 -19.95 8.64 29.57
CA SER A 426 -19.54 7.24 29.61
C SER A 426 -18.01 7.09 29.74
N LEU A 427 -17.24 7.88 28.99
CA LEU A 427 -15.77 7.86 29.06
C LEU A 427 -15.27 8.40 30.41
N TRP A 428 -15.93 9.39 30.97
CA TRP A 428 -15.59 9.90 32.31
C TRP A 428 -15.84 8.84 33.37
N VAL A 429 -16.98 8.14 33.32
CA VAL A 429 -17.29 7.03 34.24
C VAL A 429 -16.27 5.91 34.08
N ALA A 430 -15.93 5.51 32.86
CA ALA A 430 -14.92 4.49 32.60
C ALA A 430 -13.53 4.93 33.13
N TYR A 431 -13.12 6.17 32.90
CA TYR A 431 -11.90 6.76 33.42
C TYR A 431 -11.85 6.72 34.97
N ALA A 432 -12.97 7.07 35.63
CA ALA A 432 -13.05 7.14 37.08
C ALA A 432 -13.11 5.76 37.77
N LEU A 433 -13.72 4.74 37.11
CA LEU A 433 -13.98 3.47 37.75
C LEU A 433 -13.04 2.33 37.33
N LEU A 434 -12.56 2.31 36.09
CA LEU A 434 -11.86 1.15 35.53
C LEU A 434 -10.33 1.21 35.69
N ASN A 435 -9.78 2.34 36.06
CA ASN A 435 -8.36 2.57 36.39
C ASN A 435 -7.35 1.93 35.40
N ALA A 436 -7.74 1.75 34.13
CA ALA A 436 -6.88 1.19 33.10
C ALA A 436 -6.37 2.29 32.13
N PRO A 437 -5.08 2.26 31.76
CA PRO A 437 -4.45 3.32 30.95
C PRO A 437 -5.16 3.64 29.63
N ILE A 438 -5.80 2.67 29.00
CA ILE A 438 -6.55 2.87 27.75
C ILE A 438 -7.71 3.87 27.93
N TRP A 439 -8.34 3.92 29.10
CA TRP A 439 -9.45 4.86 29.36
C TRP A 439 -8.95 6.30 29.49
N ASN A 440 -7.72 6.51 29.94
CA ASN A 440 -7.08 7.82 29.94
C ASN A 440 -6.94 8.38 28.51
N LEU A 441 -6.48 7.55 27.59
CA LEU A 441 -6.35 7.91 26.17
C LEU A 441 -7.71 8.23 25.54
N PHE A 442 -8.72 7.36 25.76
CA PHE A 442 -10.05 7.59 25.24
C PHE A 442 -10.72 8.81 25.84
N PHE A 443 -10.50 9.09 27.14
CA PHE A 443 -11.04 10.26 27.80
C PHE A 443 -10.43 11.55 27.24
N VAL A 444 -9.09 11.64 27.13
CA VAL A 444 -8.40 12.79 26.56
C VAL A 444 -8.84 13.04 25.11
N TRP A 445 -8.90 11.98 24.29
CA TRP A 445 -9.37 12.12 22.92
C TRP A 445 -10.85 12.48 22.85
N GLY A 446 -11.67 11.90 23.72
CA GLY A 446 -13.09 12.21 23.86
C GLY A 446 -13.33 13.68 24.20
N ILE A 447 -12.55 14.26 25.15
CA ILE A 447 -12.60 15.69 25.46
C ILE A 447 -12.33 16.53 24.21
N ALA A 448 -11.28 16.21 23.47
CA ALA A 448 -10.93 16.93 22.24
C ALA A 448 -12.07 16.86 21.21
N LEU A 449 -12.66 15.68 20.99
CA LEU A 449 -13.79 15.49 20.10
C LEU A 449 -15.04 16.25 20.56
N TRP A 450 -15.32 16.24 21.85
CA TRP A 450 -16.46 16.94 22.44
C TRP A 450 -16.30 18.45 22.28
N ILE A 451 -15.15 19.04 22.62
CA ILE A 451 -14.85 20.46 22.45
C ILE A 451 -15.01 20.89 20.99
N GLY A 452 -14.43 20.14 20.05
CA GLY A 452 -14.54 20.46 18.63
C GLY A 452 -16.00 20.38 18.12
N THR A 453 -16.78 19.41 18.60
CA THR A 453 -18.20 19.29 18.27
C THR A 453 -19.01 20.42 18.88
N PHE A 454 -18.73 20.80 20.13
CA PHE A 454 -19.39 21.90 20.85
C PHE A 454 -19.14 23.24 20.16
N VAL A 455 -17.88 23.56 19.85
CA VAL A 455 -17.55 24.82 19.13
C VAL A 455 -18.28 24.89 17.78
N ARG A 456 -18.31 23.74 17.05
CA ARG A 456 -19.02 23.68 15.77
C ARG A 456 -20.55 23.78 15.93
N TYR A 457 -21.10 23.21 17.00
CA TYR A 457 -22.53 23.35 17.35
C TYR A 457 -22.89 24.78 17.66
N LEU A 458 -22.09 25.51 18.46
CA LEU A 458 -22.30 26.94 18.77
C LEU A 458 -22.25 27.78 17.50
N TYR A 459 -21.28 27.53 16.62
CA TYR A 459 -21.18 28.25 15.35
C TYR A 459 -22.42 28.03 14.47
N TRP A 460 -22.89 26.77 14.35
CA TRP A 460 -24.11 26.42 13.61
C TRP A 460 -25.35 27.10 14.21
N TRP A 461 -25.45 27.11 15.54
CA TRP A 461 -26.56 27.79 16.25
C TRP A 461 -26.56 29.30 16.00
N TYR A 462 -25.38 29.91 16.06
CA TYR A 462 -25.19 31.33 15.72
C TYR A 462 -25.62 31.66 14.27
N GLU A 463 -25.17 30.89 13.28
CA GLU A 463 -25.61 31.04 11.88
C GLU A 463 -27.13 30.95 11.76
N ARG A 464 -27.77 30.02 12.47
CA ARG A 464 -29.23 29.83 12.43
C ARG A 464 -30.02 31.00 13.03
N ILE A 465 -29.52 31.61 14.11
CA ILE A 465 -30.12 32.81 14.70
C ILE A 465 -30.06 33.99 13.73
N LEU A 466 -28.91 34.23 13.12
CA LEU A 466 -28.72 35.31 12.15
C LEU A 466 -29.66 35.17 10.94
N MET A 467 -29.77 33.96 10.40
CA MET A 467 -30.69 33.68 9.28
C MET A 467 -32.17 33.93 9.66
N LYS A 468 -32.59 33.58 10.90
CA LYS A 468 -33.96 33.81 11.37
C LYS A 468 -34.30 35.30 11.55
N ARG A 469 -33.30 36.16 11.83
CA ARG A 469 -33.52 37.62 12.03
C ARG A 469 -33.57 38.43 10.73
N GLY A 470 -33.56 37.78 9.56
CA GLY A 470 -33.65 38.47 8.27
C GLY A 470 -32.41 39.32 7.92
N ASN A 471 -31.39 39.31 8.75
CA ASN A 471 -30.14 39.99 8.49
C ASN A 471 -29.35 39.15 7.47
N LEU A 472 -29.49 39.47 6.19
CA LEU A 472 -28.52 39.14 5.17
C LEU A 472 -27.14 39.40 5.77
N LEU A 473 -26.35 38.35 5.92
CA LEU A 473 -25.02 38.25 6.51
C LEU A 473 -24.42 39.60 6.92
N SER A 474 -24.45 39.93 8.22
CA SER A 474 -23.74 41.12 8.69
C SER A 474 -22.28 41.05 8.16
N PRO A 475 -21.61 42.17 7.87
CA PRO A 475 -20.22 42.19 7.42
C PRO A 475 -19.28 41.35 8.31
N PHE A 476 -19.67 41.19 9.58
CA PHE A 476 -18.95 40.35 10.55
C PHE A 476 -19.17 38.84 10.28
N ALA A 477 -20.40 38.41 10.02
CA ALA A 477 -20.68 36.99 9.70
C ALA A 477 -20.08 36.57 8.36
N SER A 478 -20.04 37.46 7.36
CA SER A 478 -19.38 37.19 6.07
C SER A 478 -17.86 37.03 6.21
N ARG A 479 -17.21 37.71 7.16
CA ARG A 479 -15.79 37.59 7.48
C ARG A 479 -15.48 36.34 8.32
N LEU A 480 -16.37 35.97 9.26
CA LEU A 480 -16.16 34.78 10.12
C LEU A 480 -16.37 33.45 9.39
N SER A 481 -17.29 33.38 8.43
CA SER A 481 -17.63 32.15 7.72
C SER A 481 -16.41 31.47 7.04
N PRO A 482 -15.53 32.19 6.30
CA PRO A 482 -14.35 31.58 5.71
C PRO A 482 -13.35 31.03 6.76
N ILE A 483 -13.19 31.77 7.88
CA ILE A 483 -12.28 31.38 8.97
C ILE A 483 -12.82 30.12 9.66
N ALA A 484 -14.09 30.11 10.04
CA ALA A 484 -14.73 28.95 10.66
C ALA A 484 -14.71 27.71 9.77
N ASN A 485 -14.89 27.87 8.46
CA ASN A 485 -14.78 26.77 7.51
C ASN A 485 -13.33 26.23 7.37
N ARG A 486 -12.33 27.10 7.43
CA ARG A 486 -10.92 26.71 7.45
C ARG A 486 -10.59 25.94 8.73
N LEU A 487 -10.96 26.47 9.90
CA LEU A 487 -10.74 25.82 11.20
C LEU A 487 -11.47 24.46 11.27
N SER A 488 -12.71 24.38 10.81
CA SER A 488 -13.46 23.13 10.72
C SER A 488 -12.78 22.11 9.79
N THR A 489 -12.15 22.57 8.70
CA THR A 489 -11.39 21.70 7.81
C THR A 489 -10.12 21.20 8.48
N ILE A 490 -9.33 22.07 9.12
CA ILE A 490 -8.12 21.69 9.87
C ILE A 490 -8.49 20.69 10.96
N TRP A 491 -9.55 20.96 11.72
CA TRP A 491 -10.04 20.04 12.74
C TRP A 491 -10.41 18.66 12.19
N ALA A 492 -11.17 18.61 11.08
CA ALA A 492 -11.54 17.35 10.44
C ALA A 492 -10.33 16.56 9.95
N VAL A 493 -9.32 17.24 9.41
CA VAL A 493 -8.04 16.63 8.99
C VAL A 493 -7.28 16.11 10.21
N ALA A 494 -7.16 16.88 11.28
CA ALA A 494 -6.47 16.47 12.50
C ALA A 494 -7.11 15.24 13.13
N GLN A 495 -8.43 15.21 13.31
CA GLN A 495 -9.17 14.06 13.84
C GLN A 495 -8.97 12.81 12.98
N THR A 496 -9.05 12.97 11.65
CA THR A 496 -8.87 11.85 10.73
C THR A 496 -7.42 11.31 10.82
N PHE A 497 -6.44 12.20 10.91
CA PHE A 497 -5.04 11.81 11.04
C PHE A 497 -4.80 11.08 12.36
N VAL A 498 -5.31 11.59 13.50
CA VAL A 498 -5.22 10.92 14.80
C VAL A 498 -5.88 9.54 14.74
N PHE A 499 -7.11 9.44 14.24
CA PHE A 499 -7.81 8.15 14.11
C PHE A 499 -6.99 7.13 13.28
N ILE A 500 -6.53 7.53 12.11
CA ILE A 500 -5.72 6.65 11.23
C ILE A 500 -4.41 6.26 11.92
N THR A 501 -3.75 7.18 12.64
CA THR A 501 -2.52 6.92 13.38
C THR A 501 -2.74 5.87 14.46
N PHE A 502 -3.78 5.98 15.28
CA PHE A 502 -4.07 4.99 16.29
C PHE A 502 -4.46 3.63 15.72
N THR A 503 -5.16 3.57 14.59
CA THR A 503 -5.41 2.26 13.95
C THR A 503 -4.10 1.60 13.47
N ARG A 504 -3.07 2.36 13.15
CA ARG A 504 -1.76 1.85 12.72
C ARG A 504 -0.95 1.20 13.84
N LEU A 505 -1.32 1.39 15.09
CA LEU A 505 -0.77 0.64 16.20
C LEU A 505 -0.90 -0.87 15.93
N PHE A 506 -2.11 -1.32 15.59
CA PHE A 506 -2.36 -2.73 15.26
C PHE A 506 -1.67 -3.16 13.96
N PHE A 507 -1.52 -2.26 13.00
CA PHE A 507 -0.83 -2.57 11.76
C PHE A 507 0.67 -2.80 11.98
N ARG A 508 1.36 -1.94 12.75
CA ARG A 508 2.81 -2.05 13.00
C ARG A 508 3.13 -3.18 13.97
N SER A 509 2.36 -3.33 15.05
CA SER A 509 2.59 -4.39 16.03
C SER A 509 2.37 -5.79 15.44
N GLY A 510 1.54 -5.94 14.39
CA GLY A 510 1.35 -7.20 13.67
C GLY A 510 2.38 -7.47 12.56
N SER A 511 3.36 -6.59 12.38
CA SER A 511 4.34 -6.66 11.29
C SER A 511 5.66 -7.24 11.77
N ASN A 512 6.39 -7.94 10.90
CA ASN A 512 7.77 -8.40 11.15
C ASN A 512 7.90 -9.42 12.29
N LEU A 513 6.89 -10.27 12.47
CA LEU A 513 6.86 -11.26 13.53
C LEU A 513 7.06 -12.67 12.97
N ASP A 514 7.55 -13.57 13.81
CA ASP A 514 7.56 -14.99 13.49
C ASP A 514 6.11 -15.46 13.33
N PRO A 515 5.74 -16.11 12.21
CA PRO A 515 4.35 -16.55 11.98
C PRO A 515 3.78 -17.45 13.07
N GLU A 516 4.61 -18.16 13.82
CA GLU A 516 4.17 -19.05 14.90
C GLU A 516 3.69 -18.27 16.14
N THR A 517 4.39 -17.19 16.50
CA THR A 517 4.13 -16.38 17.70
C THR A 517 3.43 -15.06 17.41
N ALA A 518 3.21 -14.75 16.11
CA ALA A 518 2.75 -13.43 15.63
C ALA A 518 1.51 -12.89 16.35
N ASN A 519 0.54 -13.73 16.70
CA ASN A 519 -0.68 -13.25 17.37
C ASN A 519 -0.41 -12.77 18.79
N GLN A 520 0.40 -13.50 19.55
CA GLN A 520 0.72 -13.18 20.94
C GLN A 520 1.61 -11.92 20.99
N GLU A 521 2.72 -11.91 20.26
CA GLU A 521 3.67 -10.80 20.25
C GLU A 521 3.04 -9.50 19.77
N ALA A 522 2.21 -9.57 18.71
CA ALA A 522 1.49 -8.41 18.18
C ALA A 522 0.55 -7.79 19.22
N TRP A 523 -0.17 -8.63 19.98
CA TRP A 523 -1.09 -8.17 20.99
C TRP A 523 -0.35 -7.60 22.21
N GLU A 524 0.73 -8.24 22.62
CA GLU A 524 1.57 -7.80 23.75
C GLU A 524 2.19 -6.44 23.44
N THR A 525 2.81 -6.25 22.28
CA THR A 525 3.37 -4.97 21.84
C THR A 525 2.31 -3.87 21.84
N ALA A 526 1.12 -4.13 21.25
CA ALA A 526 0.05 -3.15 21.21
C ALA A 526 -0.43 -2.76 22.61
N THR A 527 -0.58 -3.74 23.51
CA THR A 527 -1.01 -3.52 24.88
C THR A 527 0.01 -2.73 25.69
N ASN A 528 1.29 -3.08 25.57
CA ASN A 528 2.38 -2.38 26.25
C ASN A 528 2.48 -0.92 25.80
N MET A 529 2.39 -0.64 24.50
CA MET A 529 2.36 0.74 24.00
C MET A 529 1.16 1.53 24.54
N VAL A 530 -0.04 0.93 24.57
CA VAL A 530 -1.23 1.59 25.12
C VAL A 530 -1.07 1.88 26.60
N ASN A 531 -0.49 0.96 27.36
CA ASN A 531 -0.23 1.13 28.79
C ASN A 531 0.78 2.27 29.05
N GLN A 532 1.84 2.36 28.27
CA GLN A 532 2.78 3.46 28.37
C GLN A 532 2.16 4.81 27.98
N MET A 533 1.46 4.87 26.85
CA MET A 533 0.83 6.12 26.39
C MET A 533 -0.27 6.62 27.32
N GLY A 534 -1.03 5.72 27.93
CA GLY A 534 -2.12 6.05 28.86
C GLY A 534 -1.70 6.20 30.32
N GLY A 535 -0.48 5.84 30.66
CA GLY A 535 0.09 5.96 31.99
C GLY A 535 0.44 7.40 32.38
N ALA A 536 1.08 7.56 33.52
CA ALA A 536 1.56 8.86 34.01
C ALA A 536 2.76 9.34 33.18
N TRP A 537 2.68 10.54 32.64
CA TRP A 537 3.76 11.14 31.87
C TRP A 537 4.69 11.97 32.75
N ASN A 538 5.98 11.73 32.60
CA ASN A 538 7.00 12.64 33.11
C ASN A 538 7.33 13.69 32.04
N SER A 539 6.76 14.89 32.16
CA SER A 539 6.97 15.97 31.19
C SER A 539 8.40 16.49 31.12
N SER A 540 9.24 16.23 32.14
CA SER A 540 10.66 16.63 32.15
C SER A 540 11.51 15.89 31.12
N ILE A 541 11.05 14.74 30.62
CA ILE A 541 11.73 13.96 29.59
C ILE A 541 11.58 14.63 28.20
N ILE A 542 10.50 15.39 27.96
CA ILE A 542 10.19 15.93 26.63
C ILE A 542 11.32 16.80 26.06
N PRO A 543 11.91 17.78 26.79
CA PRO A 543 13.02 18.58 26.27
C PRO A 543 14.26 17.74 25.93
N ALA A 544 14.61 16.76 26.77
CA ALA A 544 15.72 15.85 26.51
C ALA A 544 15.48 15.01 25.27
N PHE A 545 14.30 14.41 25.12
CA PHE A 545 13.91 13.67 23.92
C PHE A 545 14.01 14.54 22.66
N LEU A 546 13.47 15.75 22.68
CA LEU A 546 13.51 16.66 21.52
C LEU A 546 14.93 17.02 21.11
N TRP A 547 15.86 17.08 22.07
CA TRP A 547 17.27 17.35 21.81
C TRP A 547 18.03 16.12 21.30
N GLU A 548 17.88 14.98 21.95
CA GLU A 548 18.57 13.74 21.58
C GLU A 548 18.09 13.20 20.21
N TYR A 549 16.78 13.19 19.99
CA TYR A 549 16.16 12.76 18.73
C TYR A 549 15.91 13.91 17.74
N ARG A 550 16.64 15.06 17.88
CA ARG A 550 16.39 16.25 17.04
C ARG A 550 16.34 15.98 15.55
N ASN A 551 17.20 15.11 15.04
CA ASN A 551 17.21 14.77 13.61
C ASN A 551 15.93 14.04 13.18
N VAL A 552 15.45 13.11 14.00
CA VAL A 552 14.18 12.40 13.80
C VAL A 552 13.01 13.39 13.84
N VAL A 553 13.00 14.29 14.82
CA VAL A 553 11.96 15.32 14.97
C VAL A 553 11.97 16.28 13.80
N ILE A 554 13.13 16.77 13.37
CA ILE A 554 13.27 17.67 12.21
C ILE A 554 12.77 16.97 10.94
N LEU A 555 13.18 15.74 10.68
CA LEU A 555 12.74 15.00 9.51
C LEU A 555 11.24 14.70 9.55
N PHE A 556 10.69 14.36 10.73
CA PHE A 556 9.25 14.18 10.89
C PHE A 556 8.47 15.46 10.55
N VAL A 557 8.86 16.59 11.15
CA VAL A 557 8.21 17.89 10.91
C VAL A 557 8.34 18.31 9.45
N LEU A 558 9.53 18.20 8.87
CA LEU A 558 9.79 18.55 7.46
C LEU A 558 8.97 17.66 6.52
N GLY A 559 8.94 16.35 6.77
CA GLY A 559 8.16 15.39 6.00
C GLY A 559 6.66 15.70 6.05
N MET A 560 6.13 16.05 7.22
CA MET A 560 4.72 16.46 7.38
C MET A 560 4.43 17.78 6.69
N VAL A 561 5.30 18.78 6.79
CA VAL A 561 5.17 20.06 6.07
C VAL A 561 5.10 19.82 4.55
N ILE A 562 6.06 19.05 4.00
CA ILE A 562 6.07 18.69 2.58
C ILE A 562 4.80 17.91 2.20
N HIS A 563 4.37 16.99 3.06
CA HIS A 563 3.14 16.22 2.82
C HIS A 563 1.91 17.14 2.72
N TRP A 564 1.85 18.20 3.52
CA TRP A 564 0.72 19.14 3.56
C TRP A 564 0.82 20.30 2.57
N LEU A 565 1.90 20.44 1.81
CA LEU A 565 1.99 21.44 0.73
C LEU A 565 0.81 21.33 -0.25
N PRO A 566 0.29 22.46 -0.77
CA PRO A 566 -0.78 22.46 -1.76
C PRO A 566 -0.43 21.60 -2.99
N THR A 567 -1.40 20.83 -3.50
CA THR A 567 -1.20 19.94 -4.66
C THR A 567 -0.72 20.70 -5.90
N ARG A 568 -1.15 21.97 -6.06
CA ARG A 568 -0.67 22.85 -7.13
C ARG A 568 0.84 23.09 -7.07
N TRP A 569 1.40 23.26 -5.87
CA TRP A 569 2.84 23.46 -5.67
C TRP A 569 3.60 22.17 -5.96
N LYS A 570 3.10 21.04 -5.48
CA LYS A 570 3.69 19.71 -5.78
C LYS A 570 3.72 19.42 -7.27
N ARG A 571 2.67 19.79 -8.00
CA ARG A 571 2.62 19.67 -9.45
C ARG A 571 3.58 20.65 -10.14
N TRP A 572 3.64 21.88 -9.64
CA TRP A 572 4.49 22.93 -10.21
C TRP A 572 5.97 22.53 -10.13
N TYR A 573 6.52 22.26 -8.94
CA TYR A 573 7.95 21.94 -8.83
C TYR A 573 8.32 20.66 -9.58
N ARG A 574 7.45 19.66 -9.64
CA ARG A 574 7.65 18.45 -10.43
C ARG A 574 7.76 18.76 -11.92
N VAL A 575 6.90 19.64 -12.44
CA VAL A 575 6.94 20.05 -13.85
C VAL A 575 8.18 20.90 -14.12
N GLN A 576 8.53 21.82 -13.21
CA GLN A 576 9.75 22.63 -13.35
C GLN A 576 11.00 21.76 -13.39
N PHE A 577 11.12 20.79 -12.48
CA PHE A 577 12.23 19.83 -12.51
C PHE A 577 12.33 19.10 -13.88
N ALA A 578 11.20 18.65 -14.40
CA ALA A 578 11.17 17.93 -15.69
C ALA A 578 11.57 18.79 -16.90
N LEU A 579 11.51 20.12 -16.77
CA LEU A 579 11.89 21.07 -17.81
C LEU A 579 13.34 21.57 -17.68
N LEU A 580 14.06 21.24 -16.60
CA LEU A 580 15.45 21.63 -16.39
C LEU A 580 16.36 21.13 -17.52
N PRO A 581 17.49 21.82 -17.80
CA PRO A 581 18.54 21.30 -18.66
C PRO A 581 19.05 19.94 -18.17
N ILE A 582 19.44 19.06 -19.10
CA ILE A 582 19.86 17.69 -18.75
C ILE A 582 21.05 17.70 -17.78
N TRP A 583 22.02 18.59 -17.99
CA TRP A 583 23.18 18.70 -17.09
C TRP A 583 22.78 19.05 -15.66
N LEU A 584 21.75 19.88 -15.47
CA LEU A 584 21.26 20.24 -14.14
C LEU A 584 20.46 19.07 -13.51
N ILE A 585 19.73 18.31 -14.31
CA ILE A 585 19.07 17.07 -13.83
C ILE A 585 20.12 16.07 -13.35
N ILE A 586 21.22 15.89 -14.10
CA ILE A 586 22.33 15.00 -13.72
C ILE A 586 23.00 15.49 -12.42
N LEU A 587 23.27 16.80 -12.32
CA LEU A 587 23.85 17.39 -11.10
C LEU A 587 22.95 17.16 -9.89
N LEU A 588 21.65 17.44 -10.01
CA LEU A 588 20.69 17.22 -8.93
C LEU A 588 20.54 15.73 -8.57
N ALA A 589 20.62 14.84 -9.57
CA ALA A 589 20.64 13.40 -9.33
C ALA A 589 21.90 13.00 -8.55
N ALA A 590 23.07 13.46 -8.94
CA ALA A 590 24.33 13.19 -8.23
C ALA A 590 24.29 13.71 -6.79
N LEU A 591 23.82 14.95 -6.58
CA LEU A 591 23.65 15.52 -5.23
C LEU A 591 22.65 14.71 -4.40
N THR A 592 21.55 14.26 -5.01
CA THR A 592 20.57 13.41 -4.31
C THR A 592 21.20 12.08 -3.90
N VAL A 593 21.99 11.45 -4.77
CA VAL A 593 22.69 10.19 -4.46
C VAL A 593 23.70 10.40 -3.31
N ILE A 594 24.45 11.50 -3.30
CA ILE A 594 25.38 11.84 -2.22
C ILE A 594 24.61 12.00 -0.90
N VAL A 595 23.51 12.75 -0.89
CA VAL A 595 22.67 12.92 0.30
C VAL A 595 22.11 11.56 0.77
N VAL A 596 21.51 10.80 -0.14
CA VAL A 596 20.96 9.46 0.17
C VAL A 596 22.04 8.56 0.76
N TYR A 597 23.25 8.57 0.21
CA TYR A 597 24.37 7.77 0.72
C TYR A 597 24.74 8.10 2.18
N GLN A 598 24.62 9.37 2.60
CA GLN A 598 24.86 9.75 4.00
C GLN A 598 23.83 9.19 4.99
N PHE A 599 22.64 8.84 4.48
CA PHE A 599 21.55 8.26 5.29
C PHE A 599 21.47 6.73 5.19
N VAL A 600 22.26 6.12 4.29
CA VAL A 600 22.35 4.65 4.22
C VAL A 600 23.02 4.16 5.50
N THR A 601 22.24 3.53 6.36
CA THR A 601 22.74 2.83 7.56
C THR A 601 23.17 1.41 7.17
N ALA A 602 24.02 0.78 7.98
CA ALA A 602 24.44 -0.62 7.76
C ALA A 602 23.23 -1.58 7.66
N ASP A 603 22.14 -1.24 8.36
CA ASP A 603 20.90 -1.98 8.39
C ASP A 603 19.83 -1.28 7.54
N MET A 604 19.94 -1.43 6.20
CA MET A 604 18.87 -0.97 5.31
C MET A 604 17.61 -1.79 5.56
N GLN A 605 16.53 -1.09 5.89
CA GLN A 605 15.23 -1.73 6.13
C GLN A 605 14.67 -2.32 4.83
N ALA A 606 14.25 -3.58 4.89
CA ALA A 606 13.46 -4.18 3.83
C ALA A 606 12.18 -3.35 3.62
N PHE A 607 11.65 -3.33 2.40
CA PHE A 607 10.39 -2.67 2.14
C PHE A 607 9.27 -3.33 2.97
N ILE A 608 8.35 -2.54 3.53
CA ILE A 608 7.35 -2.99 4.48
C ILE A 608 6.55 -4.22 4.00
N TYR A 609 6.27 -4.34 2.70
CA TYR A 609 5.57 -5.50 2.14
C TYR A 609 6.45 -6.75 1.91
N PHE A 610 7.73 -6.70 2.21
CA PHE A 610 8.56 -7.90 2.36
C PHE A 610 8.47 -8.49 3.78
N GLN A 611 7.87 -7.75 4.69
CA GLN A 611 7.77 -8.08 6.11
C GLN A 611 6.42 -8.73 6.49
N PHE A 612 5.51 -8.93 5.52
CA PHE A 612 4.14 -9.46 5.75
C PHE A 612 3.90 -10.78 5.04
#